data_3a07bbefd9b2ae0ddfb7a1b554434d18
#
_entry.id   3a07bbefd9b2ae0ddfb7a1b554434d18
#
_cell.length_a   1.000
_cell.length_b   1.000
_cell.length_c   1.000
_cell.angle_alpha   90.00
_cell.angle_beta   90.00
_cell.angle_gamma   90.00
#
_symmetry.space_group_name_H-M   'P 1'
#
loop_
_entity.id
_entity.type
_entity.pdbx_description
1 polymer ?
#
loop_
_entity_poly.entity_id
_entity_poly.type
_entity_poly.pdbx_seq_one_letter_code
_entity_poly.pdbx_strand_id
1 'polypeptide(L)'
;MTVSARFVQIALVASLLMSLAAHSQIGRKTFVPEEVFAGHSEGKGEMQLFLGKTRPFTVESLGSTQADGRFRLEQNVRFEGEPVQSRSWMMWQTTPGHYSATLTEASGLAVGRTDGSRLTLRYPLKGWGLVMHQTLDLTNDGRTVVNYGSIRFLGIPIGQLRETIQLTH
;
A
#
# COMPACT_ATOMS: atom_id res chain seq x y z
N MET A 1 65.43 17.73 -23.16
CA MET A 1 64.40 18.50 -22.46
C MET A 1 63.07 18.30 -23.16
N THR A 2 62.33 17.25 -22.81
CA THR A 2 61.00 17.03 -23.30
C THR A 2 60.29 16.08 -22.33
N VAL A 3 59.77 16.68 -21.23
CA VAL A 3 58.84 16.03 -20.31
C VAL A 3 57.69 17.02 -20.13
N SER A 4 56.57 16.82 -20.76
CA SER A 4 55.27 17.39 -20.41
C SER A 4 54.21 17.18 -21.49
N ALA A 5 53.78 15.96 -21.74
CA ALA A 5 52.58 15.74 -22.58
C ALA A 5 51.73 14.51 -22.16
N ARG A 6 51.99 13.92 -20.99
CA ARG A 6 51.28 12.68 -20.58
C ARG A 6 50.35 12.83 -19.36
N PHE A 7 50.25 13.99 -18.74
CA PHE A 7 49.42 14.22 -17.53
C PHE A 7 48.06 14.85 -17.78
N VAL A 8 47.76 15.34 -18.99
CA VAL A 8 46.49 16.04 -19.27
C VAL A 8 45.37 15.10 -19.72
N GLN A 9 45.69 13.89 -20.18
CA GLN A 9 44.66 12.96 -20.71
C GLN A 9 44.00 12.08 -19.67
N ILE A 10 44.51 11.97 -18.43
CA ILE A 10 43.90 11.08 -17.40
C ILE A 10 42.83 11.82 -16.60
N ALA A 11 42.84 13.16 -16.57
CA ALA A 11 41.84 13.95 -15.82
C ALA A 11 40.48 14.09 -16.54
N LEU A 12 40.43 13.90 -17.87
CA LEU A 12 39.20 14.06 -18.67
C LEU A 12 38.31 12.82 -18.71
N VAL A 13 38.87 11.64 -18.43
CA VAL A 13 38.11 10.38 -18.44
C VAL A 13 37.40 10.12 -17.10
N ALA A 14 37.96 10.64 -16.00
CA ALA A 14 37.35 10.50 -14.68
C ALA A 14 36.08 11.36 -14.48
N SER A 15 35.98 12.50 -15.19
CA SER A 15 34.82 13.40 -15.10
C SER A 15 33.60 12.90 -15.88
N LEU A 16 33.80 12.05 -16.88
CA LEU A 16 32.71 11.54 -17.72
C LEU A 16 32.01 10.31 -17.08
N LEU A 17 32.67 9.61 -16.15
CA LEU A 17 32.11 8.45 -15.45
C LEU A 17 31.26 8.82 -14.24
N MET A 18 31.38 10.03 -13.70
CA MET A 18 30.53 10.51 -12.59
C MET A 18 29.17 11.05 -13.04
N SER A 19 28.98 11.38 -14.31
CA SER A 19 27.70 11.89 -14.81
C SER A 19 26.69 10.82 -15.22
N LEU A 20 27.05 9.53 -15.28
CA LEU A 20 26.11 8.46 -15.60
C LEU A 20 25.40 7.83 -14.38
N ALA A 21 25.86 8.14 -13.16
CA ALA A 21 25.23 7.62 -11.95
C ALA A 21 24.05 8.45 -11.46
N ALA A 22 23.76 9.59 -12.08
CA ALA A 22 22.72 10.52 -11.63
C ALA A 22 21.37 10.37 -12.37
N HIS A 23 21.20 9.41 -13.27
CA HIS A 23 20.04 9.34 -14.16
C HIS A 23 19.06 8.18 -13.90
N SER A 24 19.07 7.54 -12.76
CA SER A 24 18.07 6.52 -12.44
C SER A 24 17.45 6.65 -11.05
N GLN A 25 17.23 7.87 -10.61
CA GLN A 25 16.18 8.17 -9.65
C GLN A 25 14.88 8.44 -10.44
N ILE A 26 14.40 7.42 -11.18
CA ILE A 26 12.97 7.40 -11.54
C ILE A 26 12.27 7.40 -10.19
N GLY A 27 11.64 8.52 -9.84
CA GLY A 27 11.07 8.77 -8.54
C GLY A 27 10.11 7.65 -8.17
N ARG A 28 10.59 6.71 -7.34
CA ARG A 28 9.75 5.66 -6.78
C ARG A 28 8.68 6.39 -5.98
N LYS A 29 7.42 6.33 -6.43
CA LYS A 29 6.32 6.99 -5.73
C LYS A 29 6.27 6.47 -4.30
N THR A 30 6.23 7.39 -3.33
CA THR A 30 6.06 7.05 -1.92
C THR A 30 4.57 6.78 -1.67
N PHE A 31 4.28 5.73 -0.92
CA PHE A 31 2.92 5.43 -0.51
C PHE A 31 2.50 6.36 0.63
N VAL A 32 1.67 7.33 0.31
CA VAL A 32 1.00 8.23 1.28
C VAL A 32 -0.48 7.91 1.21
N PRO A 33 -1.07 7.21 2.21
CA PRO A 33 -2.44 6.68 2.12
C PRO A 33 -3.49 7.72 1.75
N GLU A 34 -3.39 8.93 2.32
CA GLU A 34 -4.29 10.04 2.08
C GLU A 34 -4.19 10.65 0.68
N GLU A 35 -3.05 10.46 -0.01
CA GLU A 35 -2.86 10.85 -1.41
C GLU A 35 -3.25 9.72 -2.36
N VAL A 36 -2.82 8.49 -2.03
CA VAL A 36 -3.05 7.30 -2.87
C VAL A 36 -4.54 7.00 -2.98
N PHE A 37 -5.27 7.05 -1.87
CA PHE A 37 -6.69 6.71 -1.83
C PHE A 37 -7.63 7.92 -1.83
N ALA A 38 -7.15 9.14 -2.13
CA ALA A 38 -8.01 10.29 -2.30
C ALA A 38 -8.98 10.09 -3.48
N GLY A 39 -10.26 10.45 -3.29
CA GLY A 39 -11.28 10.28 -4.32
C GLY A 39 -11.75 8.83 -4.48
N HIS A 40 -12.15 8.47 -5.70
CA HIS A 40 -12.70 7.14 -5.99
C HIS A 40 -11.62 6.13 -6.33
N SER A 41 -11.86 4.87 -5.94
CA SER A 41 -11.09 3.72 -6.41
C SER A 41 -11.95 2.46 -6.47
N GLU A 42 -11.58 1.54 -7.35
CA GLU A 42 -12.27 0.27 -7.57
C GLU A 42 -11.30 -0.89 -7.37
N GLY A 43 -11.68 -1.83 -6.52
CA GLY A 43 -10.94 -3.06 -6.25
C GLY A 43 -11.64 -4.28 -6.84
N LYS A 44 -10.84 -5.23 -7.34
CA LYS A 44 -11.29 -6.57 -7.71
C LYS A 44 -10.33 -7.58 -7.10
N GLY A 45 -10.89 -8.57 -6.43
CA GLY A 45 -10.06 -9.51 -5.70
C GLY A 45 -10.73 -10.83 -5.44
N GLU A 46 -9.96 -11.66 -4.74
CA GLU A 46 -10.36 -12.99 -4.31
C GLU A 46 -9.96 -13.19 -2.86
N MET A 47 -10.83 -13.84 -2.10
CA MET A 47 -10.59 -14.27 -0.73
C MET A 47 -10.73 -15.77 -0.65
N GLN A 48 -9.78 -16.43 0.00
CA GLN A 48 -9.82 -17.86 0.31
C GLN A 48 -9.59 -18.05 1.80
N LEU A 49 -10.54 -18.70 2.47
CA LEU A 49 -10.38 -19.21 3.82
C LEU A 49 -9.86 -20.64 3.79
N PHE A 50 -9.15 -21.05 4.83
CA PHE A 50 -8.64 -22.41 4.97
C PHE A 50 -9.78 -23.44 4.79
N LEU A 51 -9.58 -24.42 3.90
CA LEU A 51 -10.57 -25.42 3.48
C LEU A 51 -11.84 -24.86 2.78
N GLY A 52 -11.89 -23.55 2.51
CA GLY A 52 -12.99 -22.91 1.80
C GLY A 52 -12.72 -22.77 0.29
N LYS A 53 -13.79 -22.51 -0.46
CA LYS A 53 -13.68 -22.11 -1.87
C LYS A 53 -13.15 -20.70 -1.96
N THR A 54 -12.39 -20.41 -3.02
CA THR A 54 -12.03 -19.04 -3.39
C THR A 54 -13.31 -18.28 -3.74
N ARG A 55 -13.45 -17.08 -3.18
CA ARG A 55 -14.62 -16.22 -3.34
C ARG A 55 -14.20 -14.89 -3.96
N PRO A 56 -14.64 -14.60 -5.19
CA PRO A 56 -14.38 -13.31 -5.81
C PRO A 56 -15.17 -12.20 -5.09
N PHE A 57 -14.60 -10.99 -5.08
CA PHE A 57 -15.26 -9.80 -4.57
C PHE A 57 -14.85 -8.56 -5.36
N THR A 58 -15.67 -7.52 -5.25
CA THR A 58 -15.37 -6.16 -5.72
C THR A 58 -15.47 -5.19 -4.56
N VAL A 59 -14.73 -4.09 -4.66
CA VAL A 59 -14.74 -2.99 -3.68
C VAL A 59 -14.87 -1.68 -4.43
N GLU A 60 -15.82 -0.86 -4.03
CA GLU A 60 -15.90 0.55 -4.41
C GLU A 60 -15.50 1.38 -3.21
N SER A 61 -14.57 2.32 -3.39
CA SER A 61 -14.05 3.12 -2.29
C SER A 61 -14.12 4.61 -2.58
N LEU A 62 -14.33 5.40 -1.53
CA LEU A 62 -14.27 6.85 -1.56
C LEU A 62 -13.42 7.35 -0.38
N GLY A 63 -12.30 8.00 -0.70
CA GLY A 63 -11.38 8.55 0.27
C GLY A 63 -11.44 10.07 0.36
N SER A 64 -11.43 10.62 1.58
CA SER A 64 -11.44 12.06 1.82
C SER A 64 -10.72 12.44 3.10
N THR A 65 -9.99 13.55 3.07
CA THR A 65 -9.40 14.15 4.26
C THR A 65 -10.48 14.95 5.01
N GLN A 66 -10.57 14.71 6.30
CA GLN A 66 -11.55 15.34 7.17
C GLN A 66 -11.04 16.69 7.72
N ALA A 67 -11.92 17.51 8.28
CA ALA A 67 -11.57 18.83 8.83
C ALA A 67 -10.52 18.77 9.98
N ASP A 68 -10.44 17.63 10.66
CA ASP A 68 -9.47 17.38 11.73
C ASP A 68 -8.13 16.81 11.23
N GLY A 69 -7.93 16.75 9.89
CA GLY A 69 -6.73 16.26 9.24
C GLY A 69 -6.64 14.72 9.13
N ARG A 70 -7.60 13.97 9.68
CA ARG A 70 -7.64 12.52 9.51
C ARG A 70 -8.17 12.15 8.14
N PHE A 71 -7.72 11.02 7.62
CA PHE A 71 -8.18 10.48 6.35
C PHE A 71 -9.26 9.42 6.56
N ARG A 72 -10.40 9.61 5.91
CA ARG A 72 -11.52 8.68 5.92
C ARG A 72 -11.60 7.95 4.58
N LEU A 73 -11.68 6.61 4.61
CA LEU A 73 -11.91 5.76 3.45
C LEU A 73 -13.18 4.94 3.68
N GLU A 74 -14.21 5.23 2.92
CA GLU A 74 -15.46 4.47 2.90
C GLU A 74 -15.39 3.42 1.80
N GLN A 75 -15.83 2.21 2.09
CA GLN A 75 -15.75 1.09 1.17
C GLN A 75 -17.04 0.29 1.17
N ASN A 76 -17.50 -0.08 -0.02
CA ASN A 76 -18.58 -1.03 -0.26
C ASN A 76 -17.99 -2.30 -0.85
N VAL A 77 -17.98 -3.37 -0.09
CA VAL A 77 -17.47 -4.70 -0.48
C VAL A 77 -18.64 -5.57 -0.92
N ARG A 78 -18.52 -6.18 -2.08
CA ARG A 78 -19.54 -7.05 -2.66
C ARG A 78 -18.96 -8.42 -2.98
N PHE A 79 -19.43 -9.44 -2.31
CA PHE A 79 -19.24 -10.84 -2.71
C PHE A 79 -20.41 -11.29 -3.59
N GLU A 80 -20.14 -12.19 -4.53
CA GLU A 80 -21.19 -12.73 -5.40
C GLU A 80 -22.28 -13.43 -4.56
N GLY A 81 -23.53 -13.07 -4.79
CA GLY A 81 -24.69 -13.64 -4.10
C GLY A 81 -24.90 -13.15 -2.65
N GLU A 82 -24.13 -12.17 -2.18
CA GLU A 82 -24.28 -11.61 -0.83
C GLU A 82 -24.70 -10.13 -0.84
N PRO A 83 -25.33 -9.66 0.24
CA PRO A 83 -25.58 -8.23 0.44
C PRO A 83 -24.26 -7.44 0.46
N VAL A 84 -24.31 -6.18 -0.01
CA VAL A 84 -23.18 -5.26 0.09
C VAL A 84 -22.82 -5.03 1.56
N GLN A 85 -21.53 -5.14 1.86
CA GLN A 85 -20.97 -4.87 3.19
C GLN A 85 -20.25 -3.53 3.16
N SER A 86 -20.77 -2.55 3.88
CA SER A 86 -20.13 -1.24 4.01
C SER A 86 -19.17 -1.24 5.20
N ARG A 87 -17.98 -0.68 4.99
CA ARG A 87 -16.98 -0.49 6.04
C ARG A 87 -16.32 0.88 5.92
N SER A 88 -15.82 1.40 7.02
CA SER A 88 -15.16 2.70 7.08
C SER A 88 -13.85 2.58 7.83
N TRP A 89 -12.82 3.18 7.26
CA TRP A 89 -11.54 3.45 7.90
C TRP A 89 -11.47 4.92 8.31
N MET A 90 -10.86 5.18 9.46
CA MET A 90 -10.40 6.51 9.85
C MET A 90 -8.93 6.39 10.19
N MET A 91 -8.05 6.97 9.37
CA MET A 91 -6.60 6.83 9.45
C MET A 91 -5.94 8.16 9.77
N TRP A 92 -4.86 8.14 10.52
CA TRP A 92 -4.02 9.31 10.82
C TRP A 92 -2.55 8.91 10.97
N GLN A 93 -1.67 9.81 10.58
CA GLN A 93 -0.25 9.63 10.78
C GLN A 93 0.12 9.94 12.23
N THR A 94 0.89 9.05 12.86
CA THR A 94 1.37 9.23 14.25
C THR A 94 2.80 9.77 14.29
N THR A 95 3.64 9.28 13.39
CA THR A 95 5.00 9.78 13.12
C THR A 95 5.29 9.55 11.64
N PRO A 96 6.33 10.17 11.04
CA PRO A 96 6.64 9.95 9.62
C PRO A 96 6.68 8.47 9.24
N GLY A 97 5.85 8.08 8.28
CA GLY A 97 5.72 6.72 7.80
C GLY A 97 4.98 5.74 8.73
N HIS A 98 4.44 6.19 9.86
CA HIS A 98 3.66 5.35 10.78
C HIS A 98 2.24 5.88 10.91
N TYR A 99 1.29 4.98 10.87
CA TYR A 99 -0.14 5.27 10.86
C TYR A 99 -0.88 4.45 11.92
N SER A 100 -1.92 5.05 12.45
CA SER A 100 -2.96 4.34 13.20
C SER A 100 -4.29 4.53 12.49
N ALA A 101 -5.16 3.53 12.62
CA ALA A 101 -6.51 3.64 12.06
C ALA A 101 -7.53 2.90 12.92
N THR A 102 -8.78 3.37 12.85
CA THR A 102 -9.95 2.56 13.23
C THR A 102 -10.57 1.98 11.97
N LEU A 103 -11.17 0.82 12.09
CA LEU A 103 -11.93 0.13 11.03
C LEU A 103 -13.18 -0.45 11.62
N THR A 104 -14.31 -0.33 10.94
CA THR A 104 -15.62 -0.83 11.38
C THR A 104 -15.59 -2.33 11.77
N GLU A 105 -14.82 -3.13 11.06
CA GLU A 105 -14.71 -4.58 11.27
C GLU A 105 -13.61 -4.99 12.25
N ALA A 106 -12.75 -4.06 12.66
CA ALA A 106 -11.70 -4.35 13.62
C ALA A 106 -12.24 -4.31 15.06
N SER A 107 -11.63 -5.11 15.93
CA SER A 107 -11.91 -5.09 17.37
C SER A 107 -10.96 -4.17 18.14
N GLY A 108 -10.01 -3.51 17.47
CA GLY A 108 -9.04 -2.59 18.02
C GLY A 108 -8.37 -1.76 16.94
N LEU A 109 -7.36 -0.98 17.33
CA LEU A 109 -6.62 -0.12 16.38
C LEU A 109 -5.85 -0.95 15.36
N ALA A 110 -5.91 -0.51 14.12
CA ALA A 110 -4.98 -0.90 13.08
C ALA A 110 -3.69 -0.08 13.22
N VAL A 111 -2.56 -0.72 12.99
CA VAL A 111 -1.26 -0.08 12.87
C VAL A 111 -0.75 -0.23 11.46
N GLY A 112 -0.20 0.86 10.91
CA GLY A 112 0.31 0.92 9.54
C GLY A 112 1.72 1.46 9.50
N ARG A 113 2.48 1.01 8.49
CA ARG A 113 3.81 1.53 8.18
C ARG A 113 3.99 1.62 6.68
N THR A 114 4.54 2.74 6.22
CA THR A 114 4.95 2.93 4.83
C THR A 114 6.46 2.79 4.68
N ASP A 115 6.89 2.18 3.58
CA ASP A 115 8.28 2.05 3.17
C ASP A 115 8.35 2.09 1.63
N GLY A 116 8.85 3.20 1.08
CA GLY A 116 8.79 3.48 -0.35
C GLY A 116 7.36 3.41 -0.88
N SER A 117 7.11 2.57 -1.88
CA SER A 117 5.79 2.36 -2.50
C SER A 117 4.89 1.37 -1.76
N ARG A 118 5.24 0.96 -0.56
CA ARG A 118 4.53 -0.08 0.21
C ARG A 118 3.89 0.48 1.46
N LEU A 119 2.65 0.07 1.72
CA LEU A 119 1.97 0.20 3.01
C LEU A 119 1.74 -1.20 3.59
N THR A 120 2.15 -1.42 4.83
CA THR A 120 1.78 -2.61 5.60
C THR A 120 0.77 -2.24 6.67
N LEU A 121 -0.25 -3.06 6.87
CA LEU A 121 -1.28 -2.89 7.89
C LEU A 121 -1.41 -4.16 8.72
N ARG A 122 -1.64 -3.98 10.03
CA ARG A 122 -1.95 -5.07 10.93
C ARG A 122 -3.05 -4.64 11.88
N TYR A 123 -4.12 -5.44 11.99
CA TYR A 123 -5.24 -5.14 12.88
C TYR A 123 -5.97 -6.40 13.35
N PRO A 124 -6.50 -6.37 14.59
CA PRO A 124 -7.33 -7.45 15.10
C PRO A 124 -8.71 -7.39 14.43
N LEU A 125 -9.20 -8.51 13.94
CA LEU A 125 -10.56 -8.66 13.44
C LEU A 125 -11.53 -8.92 14.60
N LYS A 126 -12.83 -8.68 14.37
CA LYS A 126 -13.88 -9.16 15.27
C LYS A 126 -13.84 -10.69 15.29
N GLY A 127 -13.64 -11.23 16.48
CA GLY A 127 -13.43 -12.66 16.73
C GLY A 127 -12.14 -12.89 17.51
N TRP A 128 -12.18 -13.80 18.46
CA TRP A 128 -11.05 -14.09 19.34
C TRP A 128 -9.85 -14.63 18.54
N GLY A 129 -8.68 -14.06 18.77
CA GLY A 129 -7.42 -14.52 18.19
C GLY A 129 -7.22 -14.26 16.70
N LEU A 130 -8.15 -13.56 16.02
CA LEU A 130 -8.07 -13.26 14.59
C LEU A 130 -7.33 -11.96 14.35
N VAL A 131 -6.33 -11.99 13.47
CA VAL A 131 -5.55 -10.82 13.06
C VAL A 131 -5.40 -10.80 11.54
N MET A 132 -5.66 -9.64 10.95
CA MET A 132 -5.36 -9.36 9.54
C MET A 132 -3.97 -8.74 9.41
N HIS A 133 -3.20 -9.23 8.47
CA HIS A 133 -1.99 -8.63 7.96
C HIS A 133 -2.21 -8.29 6.48
N GLN A 134 -1.97 -7.04 6.08
CA GLN A 134 -2.07 -6.62 4.68
C GLN A 134 -0.78 -5.94 4.23
N THR A 135 -0.48 -6.12 2.96
CA THR A 135 0.59 -5.42 2.25
C THR A 135 -0.01 -4.85 0.98
N LEU A 136 0.07 -3.54 0.84
CA LEU A 136 -0.42 -2.79 -0.31
C LEU A 136 0.79 -2.19 -1.03
N ASP A 137 0.97 -2.56 -2.28
CA ASP A 137 2.07 -2.09 -3.13
C ASP A 137 1.52 -1.16 -4.22
N LEU A 138 1.91 0.11 -4.18
CA LEU A 138 1.64 1.07 -5.25
C LEU A 138 2.57 0.76 -6.42
N THR A 139 2.01 0.47 -7.58
CA THR A 139 2.77 0.17 -8.80
C THR A 139 3.42 1.44 -9.37
N ASN A 140 4.38 1.27 -10.29
CA ASN A 140 5.14 2.39 -10.86
C ASN A 140 4.28 3.35 -11.69
N ASP A 141 3.12 2.91 -12.19
CA ASP A 141 2.14 3.76 -12.90
C ASP A 141 1.49 4.78 -11.95
N GLY A 142 1.52 4.51 -10.63
CA GLY A 142 0.91 5.33 -9.59
C GLY A 142 -0.61 5.36 -9.65
N ARG A 143 -1.22 4.42 -10.35
CA ARG A 143 -2.67 4.28 -10.52
C ARG A 143 -3.21 2.94 -10.08
N THR A 144 -2.32 1.99 -9.79
CA THR A 144 -2.69 0.64 -9.40
C THR A 144 -2.06 0.32 -8.05
N VAL A 145 -2.85 -0.24 -7.15
CA VAL A 145 -2.39 -0.80 -5.89
C VAL A 145 -2.68 -2.29 -5.87
N VAL A 146 -1.68 -3.10 -5.57
CA VAL A 146 -1.84 -4.54 -5.36
C VAL A 146 -1.86 -4.80 -3.86
N ASN A 147 -2.94 -5.40 -3.38
CA ASN A 147 -3.18 -5.71 -1.97
C ASN A 147 -3.11 -7.22 -1.74
N TYR A 148 -2.26 -7.63 -0.82
CA TYR A 148 -2.17 -9.00 -0.31
C TYR A 148 -2.53 -9.01 1.16
N GLY A 149 -3.50 -9.84 1.53
CA GLY A 149 -3.93 -10.02 2.91
C GLY A 149 -3.73 -11.45 3.40
N SER A 150 -3.43 -11.59 4.69
CA SER A 150 -3.39 -12.86 5.39
C SER A 150 -4.19 -12.76 6.69
N ILE A 151 -5.24 -13.56 6.80
CA ILE A 151 -5.97 -13.72 8.06
C ILE A 151 -5.27 -14.80 8.86
N ARG A 152 -4.95 -14.48 10.12
CA ARG A 152 -4.27 -15.39 11.04
C ARG A 152 -5.11 -15.62 12.28
N PHE A 153 -5.16 -16.88 12.71
CA PHE A 153 -5.71 -17.28 14.00
C PHE A 153 -4.57 -17.74 14.90
N LEU A 154 -4.34 -17.05 16.01
CA LEU A 154 -3.21 -17.30 16.93
C LEU A 154 -1.86 -17.41 16.21
N GLY A 155 -1.65 -16.57 15.18
CA GLY A 155 -0.43 -16.57 14.38
C GLY A 155 -0.40 -17.55 13.20
N ILE A 156 -1.31 -18.52 13.13
CA ILE A 156 -1.42 -19.50 12.04
C ILE A 156 -2.22 -18.90 10.89
N PRO A 157 -1.71 -18.88 9.64
CA PRO A 157 -2.49 -18.41 8.49
C PRO A 157 -3.70 -19.32 8.23
N ILE A 158 -4.90 -18.72 8.21
CA ILE A 158 -6.17 -19.41 7.95
C ILE A 158 -6.95 -18.81 6.79
N GLY A 159 -6.47 -17.75 6.19
CA GLY A 159 -7.10 -17.12 5.05
C GLY A 159 -6.14 -16.22 4.29
N GLN A 160 -6.42 -16.02 3.02
CA GLN A 160 -5.67 -15.17 2.11
C GLN A 160 -6.61 -14.27 1.32
N LEU A 161 -6.13 -13.08 1.01
CA LEU A 161 -6.77 -12.07 0.19
C LEU A 161 -5.78 -11.62 -0.88
N ARG A 162 -6.25 -11.51 -2.12
CA ARG A 162 -5.53 -10.81 -3.18
C ARG A 162 -6.51 -9.85 -3.87
N GLU A 163 -6.11 -8.61 -4.04
CA GLU A 163 -6.93 -7.57 -4.65
C GLU A 163 -6.06 -6.67 -5.52
N THR A 164 -6.59 -6.25 -6.66
CA THR A 164 -6.03 -5.18 -7.48
C THR A 164 -6.96 -3.99 -7.43
N ILE A 165 -6.45 -2.84 -7.03
CA ILE A 165 -7.20 -1.60 -6.84
C ILE A 165 -6.77 -0.61 -7.93
N GLN A 166 -7.73 -0.10 -8.70
CA GLN A 166 -7.55 0.96 -9.68
C GLN A 166 -7.95 2.30 -9.05
N LEU A 167 -7.03 3.26 -9.10
CA LEU A 167 -7.24 4.63 -8.63
C LEU A 167 -7.76 5.48 -9.79
N THR A 168 -8.82 6.28 -9.55
CA THR A 168 -9.52 7.03 -10.61
C THR A 168 -9.31 8.55 -10.50
N HIS A 169 -8.13 8.97 -10.01
CA HIS A 169 -7.73 10.40 -9.99
C HIS A 169 -6.69 10.74 -11.04
#